data_20d5a18e9bafb42ac5ac315a7ef212b9
#
_entry.id   20d5a18e9bafb42ac5ac315a7ef212b9
#
_cell.length_a   1.000
_cell.length_b   1.000
_cell.length_c   1.000
_cell.angle_alpha   90.00
_cell.angle_beta   90.00
_cell.angle_gamma   90.00
#
_symmetry.space_group_name_H-M   'P 1'
#
loop_
_entity.id
_entity.type
_entity.pdbx_description
1 polymer ?
#
loop_
_entity_poly.entity_id
_entity_poly.type
_entity_poly.pdbx_seq_one_letter_code
_entity_poly.pdbx_strand_id
1 'polypeptide(L)'
;MPIMDESGVVIDHRLMPVIGGKIEGGHPDKVLFYRCPDNSMRGFRVFAGDLLLTVPAAVAIDDAIMLVQLDGRRIVRKIKKQDGGRLLLQSYESEFEGKVVSIKDVLIVGHCVRLERAL
;
A
#
# COMPACT_ATOMS: atom_id res chain seq x y z
N MET A 1 11.42 12.49 -1.04
CA MET A 1 10.65 11.25 -0.94
C MET A 1 9.87 11.05 -2.23
N PRO A 2 9.99 9.91 -2.89
CA PRO A 2 9.29 9.69 -4.15
C PRO A 2 7.80 9.46 -3.96
N ILE A 3 7.03 9.91 -4.95
CA ILE A 3 5.62 9.56 -5.12
C ILE A 3 5.55 8.62 -6.31
N MET A 4 5.02 7.43 -6.12
CA MET A 4 4.94 6.39 -7.15
C MET A 4 3.51 6.10 -7.55
N ASP A 5 3.34 5.68 -8.81
CA ASP A 5 2.08 5.20 -9.35
C ASP A 5 1.96 3.66 -9.27
N GLU A 6 0.89 3.12 -9.82
CA GLU A 6 0.59 1.69 -9.86
C GLU A 6 1.58 0.86 -10.69
N SER A 7 2.34 1.51 -11.57
CA SER A 7 3.40 0.88 -12.37
C SER A 7 4.74 0.85 -11.65
N GLY A 8 4.83 1.45 -10.46
CA GLY A 8 6.09 1.60 -9.74
C GLY A 8 6.97 2.71 -10.27
N VAL A 9 6.40 3.59 -11.10
CA VAL A 9 7.13 4.73 -11.69
C VAL A 9 7.04 5.92 -10.74
N VAL A 10 8.18 6.59 -10.51
CA VAL A 10 8.23 7.83 -9.75
C VAL A 10 7.63 8.95 -10.59
N ILE A 11 6.53 9.52 -10.12
CA ILE A 11 5.79 10.57 -10.82
C ILE A 11 6.04 11.96 -10.23
N ASP A 12 6.52 12.04 -8.99
CA ASP A 12 6.81 13.28 -8.30
C ASP A 12 7.65 12.99 -7.05
N HIS A 13 8.05 14.06 -6.35
CA HIS A 13 8.78 13.97 -5.10
C HIS A 13 8.13 14.90 -4.06
N ARG A 14 8.25 14.53 -2.82
CA ARG A 14 7.75 15.30 -1.70
C ARG A 14 8.78 15.35 -0.57
N LEU A 15 8.94 16.54 0.03
CA LEU A 15 9.78 16.70 1.22
C LEU A 15 9.00 16.28 2.46
N MET A 16 9.64 15.48 3.30
CA MET A 16 9.08 15.05 4.57
C MET A 16 10.07 15.29 5.68
N PRO A 17 9.62 15.68 6.89
CA PRO A 17 10.50 15.78 8.04
C PRO A 17 11.06 14.41 8.41
N VAL A 18 12.35 14.37 8.72
CA VAL A 18 13.05 13.16 9.15
C VAL A 18 13.42 13.33 10.61
N ILE A 19 12.98 12.39 11.43
CA ILE A 19 13.28 12.38 12.87
C ILE A 19 14.05 11.10 13.19
N GLY A 20 15.25 11.26 13.77
CA GLY A 20 16.08 10.12 14.12
C GLY A 20 16.53 9.27 12.92
N GLY A 21 16.64 9.87 11.73
CA GLY A 21 17.01 9.17 10.51
C GLY A 21 15.89 8.32 9.91
N LYS A 22 14.65 8.46 10.41
CA LYS A 22 13.50 7.68 9.95
C LYS A 22 12.29 8.56 9.71
N ILE A 23 11.42 8.13 8.80
CA ILE A 23 10.10 8.72 8.54
C ILE A 23 9.05 7.67 8.89
N GLU A 24 8.16 7.97 9.85
CA GLU A 24 7.10 7.07 10.30
C GLU A 24 7.61 5.64 10.60
N GLY A 25 8.84 5.53 11.15
CA GLY A 25 9.46 4.24 11.47
C GLY A 25 10.22 3.59 10.34
N GLY A 26 10.21 4.17 9.13
CA GLY A 26 10.93 3.66 7.96
C GLY A 26 12.20 4.43 7.66
N HIS A 27 13.11 3.81 6.94
CA HIS A 27 14.34 4.46 6.46
C HIS A 27 13.98 5.45 5.34
N PRO A 28 14.51 6.70 5.33
CA PRO A 28 14.11 7.72 4.35
C PRO A 28 14.24 7.29 2.89
N ASP A 29 15.29 6.53 2.55
CA ASP A 29 15.54 6.08 1.17
C ASP A 29 14.59 4.98 0.71
N LYS A 30 13.84 4.35 1.61
CA LYS A 30 12.95 3.22 1.31
C LYS A 30 11.48 3.55 1.52
N VAL A 31 11.19 4.65 2.17
CA VAL A 31 9.82 5.13 2.38
C VAL A 31 9.37 5.85 1.12
N LEU A 32 8.15 5.63 0.71
CA LEU A 32 7.56 6.27 -0.45
C LEU A 32 6.12 6.67 -0.21
N PHE A 33 5.62 7.59 -1.05
CA PHE A 33 4.18 7.77 -1.22
C PHE A 33 3.70 6.97 -2.42
N TYR A 34 2.61 6.25 -2.24
CA TYR A 34 1.89 5.62 -3.33
C TYR A 34 0.63 6.44 -3.62
N ARG A 35 0.47 6.87 -4.88
CA ARG A 35 -0.74 7.55 -5.31
C ARG A 35 -1.80 6.52 -5.68
N CYS A 36 -2.92 6.54 -4.96
CA CYS A 36 -4.03 5.63 -5.21
C CYS A 36 -4.67 5.96 -6.57
N PRO A 37 -4.72 4.99 -7.50
CA PRO A 37 -5.17 5.27 -8.86
C PRO A 37 -6.68 5.27 -9.04
N ASP A 38 -7.42 4.67 -8.11
CA ASP A 38 -8.85 4.43 -8.26
C ASP A 38 -9.57 4.40 -6.92
N ASN A 39 -10.85 4.09 -6.94
CA ASN A 39 -11.70 4.03 -5.75
C ASN A 39 -11.95 2.61 -5.25
N SER A 40 -11.10 1.66 -5.63
CA SER A 40 -11.25 0.25 -5.22
C SER A 40 -11.21 0.03 -3.72
N MET A 41 -10.69 1.01 -2.96
CA MET A 41 -10.56 0.96 -1.50
C MET A 41 -11.42 1.98 -0.78
N ARG A 42 -12.41 2.58 -1.46
CA ARG A 42 -13.17 3.69 -0.87
C ARG A 42 -14.00 3.29 0.34
N GLY A 43 -14.41 2.03 0.45
CA GLY A 43 -15.10 1.52 1.64
C GLY A 43 -14.20 1.47 2.86
N PHE A 44 -12.89 1.49 2.67
CA PHE A 44 -11.88 1.66 3.71
C PHE A 44 -11.40 3.12 3.82
N ARG A 45 -12.10 4.05 3.17
CA ARG A 45 -11.84 5.49 3.17
C ARG A 45 -10.52 5.88 2.50
N VAL A 46 -10.11 5.12 1.50
CA VAL A 46 -9.00 5.43 0.61
C VAL A 46 -9.55 5.67 -0.78
N PHE A 47 -9.28 6.86 -1.35
CA PHE A 47 -9.89 7.32 -2.59
C PHE A 47 -8.83 7.58 -3.66
N ALA A 48 -9.28 7.60 -4.92
CA ALA A 48 -8.41 7.98 -6.03
C ALA A 48 -7.74 9.34 -5.75
N GLY A 49 -6.43 9.41 -6.00
CA GLY A 49 -5.64 10.61 -5.76
C GLY A 49 -5.03 10.71 -4.37
N ASP A 50 -5.48 9.92 -3.42
CA ASP A 50 -4.88 9.90 -2.08
C ASP A 50 -3.42 9.45 -2.14
N LEU A 51 -2.59 10.09 -1.33
CA LEU A 51 -1.19 9.71 -1.15
C LEU A 51 -1.06 8.84 0.11
N LEU A 52 -0.57 7.64 -0.06
CA LEU A 52 -0.39 6.69 1.04
C LEU A 52 1.09 6.62 1.39
N LEU A 53 1.43 7.09 2.58
CA LEU A 53 2.78 6.96 3.12
C LEU A 53 3.02 5.49 3.42
N THR A 54 4.00 4.92 2.73
CA THR A 54 4.26 3.48 2.73
C THR A 54 5.66 3.22 3.26
N VAL A 55 5.75 2.46 4.33
CA VAL A 55 7.02 2.02 4.90
C VAL A 55 7.32 0.59 4.44
N PRO A 56 8.60 0.24 4.20
CA PRO A 56 8.94 -1.09 3.72
C PRO A 56 8.44 -2.18 4.66
N ALA A 57 7.93 -3.25 4.08
CA ALA A 57 7.59 -4.46 4.80
C ALA A 57 7.82 -5.66 3.87
N ALA A 58 8.45 -6.70 4.38
CA ALA A 58 8.72 -7.92 3.63
C ALA A 58 7.67 -9.00 3.90
N VAL A 59 6.88 -8.83 4.93
CA VAL A 59 5.93 -9.83 5.42
C VAL A 59 4.55 -9.20 5.53
N ALA A 60 3.52 -9.96 5.18
CA ALA A 60 2.14 -9.52 5.32
C ALA A 60 1.79 -9.31 6.80
N ILE A 61 1.11 -8.21 7.06
CA ILE A 61 0.58 -7.86 8.39
C ILE A 61 -0.93 -8.08 8.35
N ASP A 62 -1.43 -8.96 9.22
CA ASP A 62 -2.85 -9.25 9.25
C ASP A 62 -3.67 -8.00 9.57
N ASP A 63 -4.78 -7.83 8.86
CA ASP A 63 -5.73 -6.72 9.03
C ASP A 63 -5.15 -5.34 8.68
N ALA A 64 -4.03 -5.27 7.98
CA ALA A 64 -3.39 -4.02 7.59
C ALA A 64 -3.67 -3.65 6.14
N ILE A 65 -3.67 -2.36 5.85
CA ILE A 65 -3.68 -1.85 4.48
C ILE A 65 -2.24 -1.83 3.98
N MET A 66 -1.98 -2.57 2.92
CA MET A 66 -0.63 -2.78 2.42
C MET A 66 -0.54 -2.54 0.92
N LEU A 67 0.63 -2.10 0.50
CA LEU A 67 1.00 -2.02 -0.91
C LEU A 67 1.62 -3.36 -1.29
N VAL A 68 1.05 -4.00 -2.29
CA VAL A 68 1.51 -5.30 -2.79
C VAL A 68 1.67 -5.23 -4.30
N GLN A 69 2.47 -6.13 -4.85
CA GLN A 69 2.61 -6.29 -6.28
C GLN A 69 2.03 -7.63 -6.69
N LEU A 70 1.08 -7.61 -7.60
CA LEU A 70 0.40 -8.78 -8.13
C LEU A 70 0.28 -8.61 -9.64
N ASP A 71 0.67 -9.64 -10.39
CA ASP A 71 0.64 -9.63 -11.85
C ASP A 71 1.34 -8.40 -12.47
N GLY A 72 2.47 -8.00 -11.88
CA GLY A 72 3.27 -6.88 -12.35
C GLY A 72 2.73 -5.49 -12.00
N ARG A 73 1.62 -5.40 -11.29
CA ARG A 73 1.03 -4.12 -10.86
C ARG A 73 1.09 -3.98 -9.35
N ARG A 74 1.31 -2.76 -8.91
CA ARG A 74 1.21 -2.39 -7.50
C ARG A 74 -0.21 -1.99 -7.19
N ILE A 75 -0.78 -2.60 -6.16
CA ILE A 75 -2.15 -2.35 -5.69
C ILE A 75 -2.16 -2.22 -4.17
N VAL A 76 -3.11 -1.47 -3.66
CA VAL A 76 -3.36 -1.35 -2.22
C VAL A 76 -4.56 -2.21 -1.87
N ARG A 77 -4.39 -3.06 -0.87
CA ARG A 77 -5.46 -3.94 -0.39
C ARG A 77 -5.36 -4.09 1.13
N LYS A 78 -6.48 -4.38 1.75
CA LYS A 78 -6.49 -4.82 3.13
C LYS A 78 -6.17 -6.31 3.16
N ILE A 79 -5.19 -6.68 3.96
CA ILE A 79 -4.67 -8.06 3.98
C ILE A 79 -5.30 -8.82 5.13
N LYS A 80 -5.80 -10.01 4.83
CA LYS A 80 -6.18 -11.00 5.84
C LYS A 80 -5.35 -12.25 5.64
N LYS A 81 -4.60 -12.65 6.67
CA LYS A 81 -3.83 -13.89 6.62
C LYS A 81 -4.76 -15.08 6.75
N GLN A 82 -4.51 -16.09 5.94
CA GLN A 82 -5.23 -17.35 5.96
C GLN A 82 -4.26 -18.53 6.14
N ASP A 83 -4.78 -19.67 6.54
CA ASP A 83 -4.01 -20.88 6.68
C ASP A 83 -3.48 -21.37 5.32
N GLY A 84 -2.38 -22.13 5.36
CA GLY A 84 -1.81 -22.75 4.17
C GLY A 84 -1.05 -21.79 3.26
N GLY A 85 -0.47 -20.72 3.82
CA GLY A 85 0.34 -19.78 3.06
C GLY A 85 -0.48 -18.96 2.07
N ARG A 86 -1.72 -18.63 2.40
CA ARG A 86 -2.62 -17.82 1.58
C ARG A 86 -2.92 -16.48 2.24
N LEU A 87 -3.20 -15.50 1.38
CA LEU A 87 -3.66 -14.19 1.79
C LEU A 87 -5.00 -13.89 1.12
N LEU A 88 -5.91 -13.26 1.86
CA LEU A 88 -7.09 -12.65 1.30
C LEU A 88 -6.80 -11.17 1.07
N LEU A 89 -6.84 -10.75 -0.18
CA LEU A 89 -6.67 -9.35 -0.58
C LEU A 89 -8.06 -8.73 -0.69
N GLN A 90 -8.38 -7.82 0.23
CA GLN A 90 -9.71 -7.22 0.29
C GLN A 90 -9.73 -5.83 -0.33
N SER A 91 -10.73 -5.59 -1.17
CA SER A 91 -11.10 -4.28 -1.68
C SER A 91 -12.55 -3.99 -1.33
N TYR A 92 -12.94 -2.72 -1.45
CA TYR A 92 -14.31 -2.30 -1.16
C TYR A 92 -14.60 -1.03 -1.96
N GLU A 93 -15.24 -1.16 -3.09
CA GLU A 93 -15.70 -0.01 -3.86
C GLU A 93 -17.17 0.29 -3.58
N SER A 94 -18.07 -0.58 -4.02
CA SER A 94 -19.50 -0.54 -3.68
C SER A 94 -19.88 -1.67 -2.73
N GLU A 95 -19.09 -2.73 -2.70
CA GLU A 95 -19.27 -3.88 -1.83
C GLU A 95 -17.91 -4.51 -1.52
N PHE A 96 -17.86 -5.34 -0.50
CA PHE A 96 -16.67 -6.10 -0.17
C PHE A 96 -16.36 -7.11 -1.27
N GLU A 97 -15.10 -7.09 -1.71
CA GLU A 97 -14.56 -8.11 -2.58
C GLU A 97 -13.28 -8.65 -1.97
N GLY A 98 -13.03 -9.93 -2.19
CA GLY A 98 -11.84 -10.58 -1.70
C GLY A 98 -11.26 -11.52 -2.75
N LYS A 99 -9.95 -11.45 -2.93
CA LYS A 99 -9.20 -12.36 -3.79
C LYS A 99 -8.21 -13.13 -2.94
N VAL A 100 -8.33 -14.46 -2.96
CA VAL A 100 -7.39 -15.34 -2.27
C VAL A 100 -6.21 -15.60 -3.19
N VAL A 101 -5.01 -15.34 -2.70
CA VAL A 101 -3.76 -15.58 -3.43
C VAL A 101 -2.80 -16.38 -2.56
N SER A 102 -1.90 -17.13 -3.21
CA SER A 102 -0.78 -17.73 -2.52
C SER A 102 0.24 -16.64 -2.16
N ILE A 103 0.84 -16.74 -1.00
CA ILE A 103 1.92 -15.84 -0.58
C ILE A 103 3.10 -15.87 -1.57
N LYS A 104 3.24 -16.95 -2.33
CA LYS A 104 4.30 -17.08 -3.35
C LYS A 104 4.02 -16.27 -4.61
N ASP A 105 2.76 -15.89 -4.85
CA ASP A 105 2.34 -15.20 -6.07
C ASP A 105 2.21 -13.70 -5.89
N VAL A 106 2.46 -13.20 -4.71
CA VAL A 106 2.34 -11.78 -4.37
C VAL A 106 3.62 -11.27 -3.71
N LEU A 107 4.06 -10.09 -4.12
CA LEU A 107 5.18 -9.42 -3.48
C LEU A 107 4.65 -8.38 -2.49
N ILE A 108 5.05 -8.48 -1.24
CA ILE A 108 4.75 -7.46 -0.24
C ILE A 108 5.75 -6.32 -0.43
N VAL A 109 5.25 -5.13 -0.68
CA VAL A 109 6.07 -3.92 -0.90
C VAL A 109 6.18 -3.11 0.37
N GLY A 110 5.06 -2.83 1.03
CA GLY A 110 5.10 -2.05 2.23
C GLY A 110 3.76 -1.94 2.96
N HIS A 111 3.84 -1.34 4.14
CA HIS A 111 2.70 -1.06 4.99
C HIS A 111 2.30 0.42 4.84
N CYS A 112 1.06 0.66 4.48
CA CYS A 112 0.52 2.02 4.39
C CYS A 112 0.13 2.49 5.79
N VAL A 113 0.86 3.47 6.31
CA VAL A 113 0.72 3.90 7.71
C VAL A 113 0.04 5.25 7.87
N ARG A 114 -0.09 6.01 6.77
CA ARG A 114 -0.66 7.34 6.81
C ARG A 114 -1.22 7.71 5.45
N LEU A 115 -2.26 8.52 5.44
CA LEU A 115 -2.92 8.99 4.23
C LEU A 115 -2.91 10.51 4.20
N GLU A 116 -2.64 11.08 3.02
CA GLU A 116 -2.77 12.51 2.76
C GLU A 116 -3.71 12.75 1.60
N ARG A 117 -4.52 13.76 1.74
CA ARG A 117 -5.51 14.14 0.75
C ARG A 117 -5.54 15.65 0.62
N ALA A 118 -5.56 16.13 -0.62
CA ALA A 118 -5.77 17.56 -0.89
C ALA A 118 -7.22 17.96 -0.58
N LEU A 119 -7.37 19.15 -0.07
CA LEU A 119 -8.70 19.74 0.15
C LEU A 119 -9.33 20.22 -1.16
#